data_9643d4742012087890b076c68fd56146
#
_entry.id   9643d4742012087890b076c68fd56146
#
_cell.length_a   1.000
_cell.length_b   1.000
_cell.length_c   1.000
_cell.angle_alpha   90.00
_cell.angle_beta   90.00
_cell.angle_gamma   90.00
#
_symmetry.space_group_name_H-M   'P 1'
#
loop_
_entity.id
_entity.type
_entity.pdbx_description
1 polymer ?
#
loop_
_entity_poly.entity_id
_entity_poly.type
_entity_poly.pdbx_seq_one_letter_code
_entity_poly.pdbx_strand_id
1 'polypeptide(L)' 'MNALRRRTLGRIVDQLEILKAQLEDVLEDETEARDNISEGLQESPIYERADKACDNLQAAIDSLEEALSSIEEARS' A
#
# COMPACT_ATOMS: atom_id res chain seq x y z
N MET A 1 6.92 15.56 -22.96
CA MET A 1 5.46 15.31 -22.78
C MET A 1 4.72 16.65 -22.83
N ASN A 2 3.53 16.69 -23.37
CA ASN A 2 2.79 17.95 -23.47
C ASN A 2 2.11 18.34 -22.14
N ALA A 3 1.64 19.58 -22.04
CA ALA A 3 1.07 20.11 -20.82
C ALA A 3 -0.22 19.39 -20.38
N LEU A 4 -1.03 18.95 -21.33
CA LEU A 4 -2.27 18.23 -21.03
C LEU A 4 -1.98 16.89 -20.36
N ARG A 5 -1.05 16.14 -20.90
CA ARG A 5 -0.65 14.83 -20.33
C ARG A 5 -0.02 14.99 -18.94
N ARG A 6 0.80 16.02 -18.75
CA ARG A 6 1.38 16.32 -17.42
C ARG A 6 0.30 16.58 -16.39
N ARG A 7 -0.73 17.34 -16.75
CA ARG A 7 -1.86 17.62 -15.85
C ARG A 7 -2.65 16.37 -15.51
N THR A 8 -2.90 15.54 -16.52
CA THR A 8 -3.60 14.27 -16.32
C THR A 8 -2.82 13.36 -15.37
N LEU A 9 -1.51 13.24 -15.57
CA LEU A 9 -0.65 12.47 -14.68
C LEU A 9 -0.62 13.06 -13.27
N GLY A 10 -0.65 14.38 -13.14
CA GLY A 10 -0.73 15.03 -11.83
C GLY A 10 -1.98 14.63 -11.06
N ARG A 11 -3.12 14.55 -11.73
CA ARG A 11 -4.37 14.07 -11.10
C ARG A 11 -4.30 12.60 -10.72
N ILE A 12 -3.68 11.78 -11.56
CA ILE A 12 -3.48 10.35 -11.26
C ILE A 12 -2.58 10.20 -10.04
N VAL A 13 -1.50 10.96 -9.95
CA VAL A 13 -0.62 10.96 -8.78
C VAL A 13 -1.40 11.30 -7.52
N ASP A 14 -2.22 12.34 -7.54
CA ASP A 14 -3.03 12.73 -6.39
C ASP A 14 -3.97 11.61 -5.94
N GLN A 15 -4.62 10.93 -6.90
CA GLN A 15 -5.50 9.80 -6.62
C GLN A 15 -4.75 8.61 -6.04
N LEU A 16 -3.58 8.29 -6.60
CA LEU A 16 -2.74 7.19 -6.10
C LEU A 16 -2.21 7.46 -4.70
N GLU A 17 -1.88 8.71 -4.38
CA GLU A 17 -1.45 9.11 -3.04
C GLU A 17 -2.56 8.88 -2.02
N ILE A 18 -3.81 9.23 -2.37
CA ILE A 18 -4.97 9.00 -1.50
C ILE A 18 -5.18 7.50 -1.28
N LEU A 19 -5.13 6.71 -2.36
CA LEU A 19 -5.32 5.26 -2.28
C LEU A 19 -4.20 4.59 -1.49
N LYS A 20 -2.97 5.06 -1.65
CA LYS A 20 -1.84 4.56 -0.87
C LYS A 20 -2.05 4.81 0.63
N ALA A 21 -2.50 6.01 1.00
CA ALA A 21 -2.80 6.34 2.39
C ALA A 21 -3.89 5.42 2.97
N GLN A 22 -4.92 5.11 2.18
CA GLN A 22 -5.97 4.18 2.61
C GLN A 22 -5.43 2.76 2.81
N LEU A 23 -4.53 2.30 1.94
CA LEU A 23 -3.87 1.00 2.11
C LEU A 23 -2.99 0.97 3.35
N GLU A 24 -2.29 2.05 3.65
CA GLU A 24 -1.50 2.16 4.87
C GLU A 24 -2.36 2.05 6.12
N ASP A 25 -3.55 2.66 6.12
CA ASP A 25 -4.51 2.55 7.22
C ASP A 25 -5.00 1.10 7.38
N VAL A 26 -5.31 0.43 6.28
CA VAL A 26 -5.73 -0.99 6.32
C VAL A 26 -4.60 -1.86 6.84
N LEU A 27 -3.36 -1.61 6.41
CA LEU A 27 -2.20 -2.34 6.90
C LEU A 27 -2.01 -2.15 8.40
N GLU A 28 -2.17 -0.94 8.89
CA GLU A 28 -2.07 -0.65 10.33
C GLU A 28 -3.10 -1.45 11.12
N ASP A 29 -4.36 -1.47 10.65
CA ASP A 29 -5.44 -2.23 11.29
C ASP A 29 -5.14 -3.74 11.27
N GLU A 30 -4.67 -4.26 10.15
CA GLU A 30 -4.34 -5.68 10.02
C GLU A 30 -3.15 -6.07 10.90
N THR A 31 -2.16 -5.20 11.00
CA THR A 31 -1.00 -5.39 11.87
C THR A 31 -1.43 -5.45 13.34
N GLU A 32 -2.30 -4.55 13.76
CA GLU A 32 -2.85 -4.57 15.11
C GLU A 32 -3.64 -5.84 15.39
N ALA A 33 -4.48 -6.26 14.44
CA ALA A 33 -5.25 -7.49 14.58
C ALA A 33 -4.33 -8.71 14.71
N ARG A 34 -3.27 -8.78 13.91
CA ARG A 34 -2.28 -9.86 13.99
C ARG A 34 -1.58 -9.85 15.35
N ASP A 35 -1.13 -8.68 15.80
CA ASP A 35 -0.37 -8.55 17.03
C ASP A 35 -1.22 -8.82 18.26
N ASN A 36 -2.55 -8.71 18.15
CA ASN A 36 -3.48 -9.03 19.23
C ASN A 36 -3.84 -10.51 19.31
N ILE A 37 -3.36 -11.34 18.38
CA ILE A 37 -3.53 -12.79 18.48
C ILE A 37 -2.64 -13.30 19.61
N SER A 38 -3.21 -14.10 20.52
CA SER A 38 -2.47 -14.57 21.70
C SER A 38 -1.23 -15.36 21.31
N GLU A 39 -0.20 -15.28 22.15
CA GLU A 39 1.09 -15.98 21.92
C GLU A 39 0.92 -17.48 21.65
N GLY A 40 -0.02 -18.12 22.33
CA GLY A 40 -0.29 -19.56 22.11
C GLY A 40 -0.88 -19.88 20.75
N LEU A 41 -1.32 -18.88 19.99
CA LEU A 41 -1.95 -19.04 18.67
C LEU A 41 -1.11 -18.45 17.53
N GLN A 42 0.12 -18.04 17.79
CA GLN A 42 0.96 -17.41 16.76
C GLN A 42 1.43 -18.37 15.68
N GLU A 43 1.34 -19.68 15.91
CA GLU A 43 1.61 -20.69 14.88
C GLU A 43 0.33 -21.22 14.23
N SER A 44 -0.83 -20.61 14.58
CA SER A 44 -2.12 -21.03 14.03
C SER A 44 -2.33 -20.53 12.62
N PRO A 45 -3.23 -21.17 11.83
CA PRO A 45 -3.59 -20.67 10.50
C PRO A 45 -4.15 -19.25 10.49
N ILE A 46 -4.80 -18.83 11.59
CA ILE A 46 -5.33 -17.47 11.72
C ILE A 46 -4.18 -16.46 11.73
N TYR A 47 -3.16 -16.72 12.53
CA TYR A 47 -1.98 -15.85 12.58
C TYR A 47 -1.24 -15.82 11.23
N GLU A 48 -1.05 -16.99 10.63
CA GLU A 48 -0.36 -17.08 9.33
C GLU A 48 -1.07 -16.29 8.25
N ARG A 49 -2.42 -16.32 8.21
CA ARG A 49 -3.19 -15.54 7.24
C ARG A 49 -3.05 -14.05 7.49
N ALA A 50 -3.10 -13.62 8.73
CA ALA A 50 -2.94 -12.22 9.08
C ALA A 50 -1.53 -11.73 8.72
N ASP A 51 -0.52 -12.54 8.99
CA ASP A 51 0.87 -12.22 8.67
C ASP A 51 1.07 -12.09 7.16
N LYS A 52 0.53 -13.02 6.38
CA LYS A 52 0.57 -12.96 4.92
C LYS A 52 -0.18 -11.75 4.37
N ALA A 53 -1.32 -11.41 4.96
CA ALA A 53 -2.07 -10.23 4.56
C ALA A 53 -1.24 -8.96 4.77
N CYS A 54 -0.55 -8.84 5.91
CA CYS A 54 0.35 -7.72 6.18
C CYS A 54 1.47 -7.63 5.14
N ASP A 55 2.10 -8.76 4.82
CA ASP A 55 3.17 -8.81 3.83
C ASP A 55 2.68 -8.39 2.44
N ASN A 56 1.50 -8.88 2.04
CA ASN A 56 0.92 -8.55 0.74
C ASN A 56 0.50 -7.09 0.65
N LEU A 57 -0.04 -6.53 1.73
CA LEU A 57 -0.40 -5.11 1.77
C LEU A 57 0.85 -4.23 1.70
N GLN A 58 1.90 -4.60 2.41
CA GLN A 58 3.16 -3.87 2.34
C GLN A 58 3.74 -3.91 0.92
N ALA A 59 3.70 -5.07 0.26
CA ALA A 59 4.16 -5.22 -1.12
C ALA A 59 3.34 -4.33 -2.08
N ALA A 60 2.03 -4.25 -1.88
CA ALA A 60 1.17 -3.37 -2.67
C ALA A 60 1.53 -1.89 -2.49
N ILE A 61 1.78 -1.48 -1.26
CA ILE A 61 2.19 -0.10 -0.94
C ILE A 61 3.54 0.21 -1.61
N ASP A 62 4.50 -0.70 -1.52
CA ASP A 62 5.80 -0.55 -2.16
C ASP A 62 5.68 -0.42 -3.68
N SER A 63 4.80 -1.21 -4.29
CA SER A 63 4.53 -1.14 -5.73
C SER A 63 3.91 0.19 -6.14
N LEU A 64 3.02 0.73 -5.31
CA LEU A 64 2.44 2.06 -5.53
C LEU A 64 3.50 3.16 -5.44
N GLU A 65 4.41 3.06 -4.48
CA GLU A 65 5.52 4.01 -4.35
C GLU A 65 6.42 3.99 -5.59
N GLU A 66 6.72 2.81 -6.11
CA GLU A 66 7.48 2.67 -7.35
C GLU A 66 6.72 3.28 -8.54
N ALA A 67 5.43 3.01 -8.64
CA ALA A 67 4.59 3.57 -9.70
C ALA A 67 4.56 5.10 -9.63
N LEU A 68 4.39 5.66 -8.44
CA LEU A 68 4.40 7.10 -8.21
C LEU A 68 5.73 7.73 -8.65
N SER A 69 6.83 7.11 -8.27
CA SER A 69 8.17 7.57 -8.66
C SER A 69 8.35 7.56 -10.19
N SER A 70 7.91 6.48 -10.85
CA SER A 70 7.99 6.36 -12.30
C SER A 70 7.13 7.40 -13.02
N ILE A 71 5.94 7.69 -12.49
CA ILE A 71 5.06 8.70 -13.08
C ILE A 71 5.68 10.10 -12.92
N GLU A 72 6.26 10.40 -11.75
CA GLU A 72 6.94 11.67 -11.54
C GLU A 72 8.11 11.85 -12.51
N GLU A 73 8.89 10.81 -12.76
CA GLU A 73 9.96 10.87 -13.76
C GLU A 73 9.39 11.09 -15.16
N ALA A 74 8.30 10.43 -15.51
CA ALA A 74 7.68 10.57 -16.83
C ALA A 74 7.18 11.99 -17.09
N ARG A 75 6.73 12.70 -16.06
CA ARG A 75 6.14 14.03 -16.19
C ARG A 75 7.13 15.18 -15.97
N SER A 76 8.33 14.87 -15.58
CA SER A 76 9.36 15.91 -15.31
C SER A 76 10.01 16.45 -16.60
#